data_dbb724394a10099a29ad7476c0dc5593
#
_entry.id   dbb724394a10099a29ad7476c0dc5593
#
_cell.length_a   1.000
_cell.length_b   1.000
_cell.length_c   1.000
_cell.angle_alpha   90.00
_cell.angle_beta   90.00
_cell.angle_gamma   90.00
#
_symmetry.space_group_name_H-M   'P 1'
#
loop_
_entity.id
_entity.type
_entity.pdbx_description
1 polymer ?
#
loop_
_entity_poly.entity_id
_entity_poly.type
_entity_poly.pdbx_seq_one_letter_code
_entity_poly.pdbx_strand_id
1 'polypeptide(L)'
;MRPNCIAAVALYGTKTGVLKGLLEDVQEICGERLREGFFPYTLDQIHSTVIRLDGRTHTKTGLLVNQHYLQLASIPRAMDHARAVEILTAYLAPPLNIRIGGFKPNSPAKFTSRGQRPYERMFSAQDGSLVLMGWPSSTVVNGITQRPLDDLRRKMNEANILHWYHKSWSDVDNDFHLVVGHYDGVSQRKIEEAVDAASIYLSQHPIQVEVGVNQVAIIAADGPTLAPARFIGRLPIDPADLINLYS
;
A
#
# COMPACT_ATOMS: atom_id res chain seq x y z
N MET A 1 -21.36 7.72 11.53
CA MET A 1 -20.03 8.27 11.93
C MET A 1 -19.19 8.34 10.67
N ARG A 2 -18.54 9.47 10.40
CA ARG A 2 -17.65 9.61 9.21
C ARG A 2 -16.39 8.80 9.44
N PRO A 3 -15.94 8.02 8.45
CA PRO A 3 -14.69 7.30 8.58
C PRO A 3 -13.52 8.30 8.65
N ASN A 4 -12.53 7.98 9.48
CA ASN A 4 -11.33 8.82 9.59
C ASN A 4 -10.36 8.62 8.42
N CYS A 5 -10.49 7.51 7.71
CA CYS A 5 -9.62 7.12 6.63
C CYS A 5 -10.40 6.43 5.51
N ILE A 6 -10.18 6.87 4.28
CA ILE A 6 -10.71 6.25 3.06
C ILE A 6 -9.53 5.98 2.14
N ALA A 7 -9.48 4.80 1.52
CA ALA A 7 -8.39 4.45 0.61
C ALA A 7 -8.86 3.56 -0.55
N ALA A 8 -8.22 3.73 -1.69
CA ALA A 8 -8.19 2.73 -2.74
C ALA A 8 -7.04 1.76 -2.44
N VAL A 9 -7.37 0.48 -2.27
CA VAL A 9 -6.43 -0.56 -1.86
C VAL A 9 -6.49 -1.75 -2.79
N ALA A 10 -5.33 -2.32 -3.07
CA ALA A 10 -5.21 -3.54 -3.86
C ALA A 10 -5.26 -4.78 -2.96
N LEU A 11 -5.78 -5.86 -3.52
CA LEU A 11 -5.78 -7.19 -2.89
C LEU A 11 -6.59 -7.30 -1.59
N TYR A 12 -7.55 -6.41 -1.33
CA TYR A 12 -8.46 -6.53 -0.18
C TYR A 12 -9.47 -7.66 -0.38
N GLY A 13 -9.76 -8.42 0.67
CA GLY A 13 -10.67 -9.57 0.66
C GLY A 13 -9.94 -10.89 0.44
N THR A 14 -10.65 -11.91 -0.03
CA THR A 14 -10.16 -13.29 -0.14
C THR A 14 -8.90 -13.43 -0.98
N LYS A 15 -7.88 -14.07 -0.42
CA LYS A 15 -6.65 -14.45 -1.11
C LYS A 15 -6.75 -15.85 -1.65
N THR A 16 -6.18 -16.07 -2.83
CA THR A 16 -6.15 -17.39 -3.48
C THR A 16 -4.75 -17.73 -4.00
N GLY A 17 -4.53 -18.99 -4.34
CA GLY A 17 -3.31 -19.44 -4.99
C GLY A 17 -2.03 -19.11 -4.23
N VAL A 18 -1.00 -18.76 -4.97
CA VAL A 18 0.36 -18.53 -4.45
C VAL A 18 0.46 -17.37 -3.45
N LEU A 19 -0.37 -16.34 -3.61
CA LEU A 19 -0.36 -15.21 -2.67
C LEU A 19 -0.86 -15.63 -1.28
N LYS A 20 -1.93 -16.45 -1.24
CA LYS A 20 -2.45 -16.98 0.03
C LYS A 20 -1.36 -17.76 0.76
N GLY A 21 -0.76 -18.75 0.10
CA GLY A 21 0.30 -19.58 0.69
C GLY A 21 1.47 -18.74 1.19
N LEU A 22 1.97 -17.78 0.38
CA LEU A 22 3.07 -16.92 0.81
C LEU A 22 2.74 -16.12 2.08
N LEU A 23 1.53 -15.58 2.18
CA LEU A 23 1.12 -14.78 3.34
C LEU A 23 0.97 -15.67 4.59
N GLU A 24 0.40 -16.88 4.44
CA GLU A 24 0.29 -17.86 5.52
C GLU A 24 1.67 -18.27 6.03
N ASP A 25 2.60 -18.63 5.13
CA ASP A 25 3.96 -19.01 5.49
C ASP A 25 4.72 -17.88 6.20
N VAL A 26 4.60 -16.65 5.71
CA VAL A 26 5.22 -15.46 6.34
C VAL A 26 4.64 -15.21 7.72
N GLN A 27 3.33 -15.32 7.89
CA GLN A 27 2.69 -15.17 9.22
C GLN A 27 3.10 -16.30 10.18
N GLU A 28 3.23 -17.53 9.70
CA GLU A 28 3.71 -18.68 10.49
C GLU A 28 5.14 -18.46 10.97
N ILE A 29 6.06 -18.06 10.07
CA ILE A 29 7.45 -17.72 10.41
C ILE A 29 7.51 -16.63 11.50
N CYS A 30 6.71 -15.57 11.38
CA CYS A 30 6.63 -14.51 12.36
C CYS A 30 6.06 -15.03 13.71
N GLY A 31 5.01 -15.83 13.67
CA GLY A 31 4.38 -16.43 14.85
C GLY A 31 5.32 -17.33 15.62
N GLU A 32 6.12 -18.16 14.94
CA GLU A 32 7.13 -19.01 15.58
C GLU A 32 8.19 -18.22 16.34
N ARG A 33 8.61 -17.06 15.84
CA ARG A 33 9.67 -16.23 16.42
C ARG A 33 9.15 -15.29 17.51
N LEU A 34 8.00 -14.66 17.28
CA LEU A 34 7.44 -13.64 18.16
C LEU A 34 6.43 -14.19 19.16
N ARG A 35 5.86 -15.38 18.89
CA ARG A 35 4.91 -16.09 19.76
C ARG A 35 3.71 -15.19 20.13
N GLU A 36 3.39 -15.09 21.41
CA GLU A 36 2.26 -14.30 21.93
C GLU A 36 2.36 -12.80 21.64
N GLY A 37 3.53 -12.30 21.28
CA GLY A 37 3.73 -10.92 20.89
C GLY A 37 3.45 -10.63 19.42
N PHE A 38 2.99 -11.60 18.62
CA PHE A 38 2.57 -11.40 17.25
C PHE A 38 1.06 -11.48 17.09
N PHE A 39 0.48 -10.47 16.45
CA PHE A 39 -0.94 -10.35 16.16
C PHE A 39 -1.14 -10.31 14.64
N PRO A 40 -1.31 -11.47 13.98
CA PRO A 40 -1.48 -11.54 12.55
C PRO A 40 -2.79 -10.88 12.13
N TYR A 41 -2.78 -10.17 10.99
CA TYR A 41 -4.01 -9.77 10.34
C TYR A 41 -4.70 -10.98 9.72
N THR A 42 -6.02 -10.99 9.70
CA THR A 42 -6.73 -11.95 8.86
C THR A 42 -6.33 -11.72 7.40
N LEU A 43 -6.23 -12.79 6.64
CA LEU A 43 -5.80 -12.69 5.23
C LEU A 43 -6.67 -11.68 4.45
N ASP A 44 -7.96 -11.65 4.71
CA ASP A 44 -8.89 -10.74 4.01
C ASP A 44 -8.62 -9.26 4.31
N GLN A 45 -8.03 -8.94 5.46
CA GLN A 45 -7.66 -7.56 5.84
C GLN A 45 -6.28 -7.15 5.29
N ILE A 46 -5.44 -8.09 4.89
CA ILE A 46 -4.13 -7.77 4.28
C ILE A 46 -4.38 -7.13 2.91
N HIS A 47 -3.85 -5.93 2.70
CA HIS A 47 -4.00 -5.18 1.46
C HIS A 47 -2.82 -4.25 1.25
N SER A 48 -2.69 -3.71 0.04
CA SER A 48 -1.74 -2.65 -0.27
C SER A 48 -2.48 -1.37 -0.63
N THR A 49 -2.14 -0.28 0.04
CA THR A 49 -2.70 1.04 -0.27
C THR A 49 -2.15 1.56 -1.60
N VAL A 50 -3.02 1.69 -2.60
CA VAL A 50 -2.71 2.35 -3.86
C VAL A 50 -2.64 3.85 -3.64
N ILE A 51 -3.72 4.43 -3.08
CA ILE A 51 -3.80 5.86 -2.73
C ILE A 51 -4.78 6.07 -1.58
N ARG A 52 -4.47 6.99 -0.68
CA ARG A 52 -5.43 7.46 0.33
C ARG A 52 -6.31 8.57 -0.25
N LEU A 53 -7.59 8.46 0.03
CA LEU A 53 -8.62 9.40 -0.42
C LEU A 53 -9.13 10.26 0.74
N ASP A 54 -8.36 10.39 1.82
CA ASP A 54 -8.77 11.12 3.01
C ASP A 54 -9.09 12.57 2.68
N GLY A 55 -10.28 12.99 3.03
CA GLY A 55 -10.76 14.35 2.80
C GLY A 55 -11.31 14.99 4.07
N ARG A 56 -11.15 16.29 4.20
CA ARG A 56 -11.75 17.09 5.27
C ARG A 56 -12.37 18.37 4.70
N THR A 57 -13.49 18.78 5.27
CA THR A 57 -14.09 20.07 4.93
C THR A 57 -13.17 21.20 5.43
N HIS A 58 -12.72 22.02 4.50
CA HIS A 58 -11.90 23.20 4.81
C HIS A 58 -12.78 24.30 5.41
N THR A 59 -12.46 24.76 6.63
CA THR A 59 -13.32 25.61 7.45
C THR A 59 -13.66 26.96 6.81
N LYS A 60 -12.74 27.54 6.03
CA LYS A 60 -12.94 28.87 5.43
C LYS A 60 -13.68 28.82 4.07
N THR A 61 -13.56 27.72 3.31
CA THR A 61 -14.12 27.64 1.95
C THR A 61 -15.29 26.68 1.83
N GLY A 62 -15.51 25.81 2.83
CA GLY A 62 -16.49 24.74 2.75
C GLY A 62 -16.14 23.59 1.81
N LEU A 63 -14.99 23.67 1.11
CA LEU A 63 -14.57 22.65 0.16
C LEU A 63 -14.11 21.38 0.88
N LEU A 64 -14.43 20.22 0.31
CA LEU A 64 -13.82 18.94 0.71
C LEU A 64 -12.43 18.86 0.09
N VAL A 65 -11.38 18.92 0.91
CA VAL A 65 -9.98 18.98 0.47
C VAL A 65 -9.19 17.78 0.98
N ASN A 66 -8.28 17.27 0.16
CA ASN A 66 -7.26 16.33 0.65
C ASN A 66 -6.26 17.10 1.51
N GLN A 67 -6.15 16.74 2.79
CA GLN A 67 -5.31 17.50 3.73
C GLN A 67 -3.83 17.49 3.36
N HIS A 68 -3.35 16.37 2.87
CA HIS A 68 -1.96 16.23 2.50
C HIS A 68 -1.63 17.10 1.26
N TYR A 69 -2.53 17.12 0.28
CA TYR A 69 -2.43 18.03 -0.86
C TYR A 69 -2.45 19.50 -0.41
N LEU A 70 -3.36 19.87 0.49
CA LEU A 70 -3.44 21.23 1.02
C LEU A 70 -2.16 21.67 1.73
N GLN A 71 -1.56 20.78 2.52
CA GLN A 71 -0.30 21.09 3.23
C GLN A 71 0.85 21.42 2.25
N LEU A 72 0.92 20.69 1.13
CA LEU A 72 1.99 20.88 0.15
C LEU A 72 1.70 22.01 -0.84
N ALA A 73 0.46 22.12 -1.33
CA ALA A 73 0.05 23.14 -2.30
C ALA A 73 -0.24 24.50 -1.67
N SER A 74 -0.53 24.55 -0.35
CA SER A 74 -0.91 25.76 0.41
C SER A 74 -2.17 26.48 -0.09
N ILE A 75 -2.89 25.89 -1.05
CA ILE A 75 -4.11 26.44 -1.66
C ILE A 75 -5.22 25.39 -1.55
N PRO A 76 -6.36 25.70 -0.93
CA PRO A 76 -7.47 24.76 -0.82
C PRO A 76 -8.11 24.53 -2.19
N ARG A 77 -8.06 23.30 -2.65
CA ARG A 77 -8.76 22.84 -3.86
C ARG A 77 -9.65 21.66 -3.50
N ALA A 78 -10.87 21.66 -4.04
CA ALA A 78 -11.77 20.54 -3.85
C ALA A 78 -11.17 19.26 -4.47
N MET A 79 -11.31 18.13 -3.77
CA MET A 79 -11.02 16.82 -4.34
C MET A 79 -11.97 16.57 -5.53
N ASP A 80 -11.41 16.13 -6.65
CA ASP A 80 -12.18 15.70 -7.83
C ASP A 80 -12.30 14.17 -7.83
N HIS A 81 -13.39 13.67 -7.27
CA HIS A 81 -13.63 12.23 -7.16
C HIS A 81 -13.87 11.56 -8.53
N ALA A 82 -14.51 12.28 -9.47
CA ALA A 82 -14.72 11.76 -10.82
C ALA A 82 -13.37 11.55 -11.53
N ARG A 83 -12.52 12.58 -11.47
CA ARG A 83 -11.16 12.50 -12.02
C ARG A 83 -10.32 11.43 -11.32
N ALA A 84 -10.46 11.28 -10.01
CA ALA A 84 -9.75 10.23 -9.24
C ALA A 84 -10.12 8.82 -9.72
N VAL A 85 -11.42 8.53 -9.87
CA VAL A 85 -11.90 7.24 -10.39
C VAL A 85 -11.43 7.01 -11.83
N GLU A 86 -11.50 8.04 -12.69
CA GLU A 86 -11.00 7.96 -14.07
C GLU A 86 -9.52 7.62 -14.13
N ILE A 87 -8.68 8.31 -13.36
CA ILE A 87 -7.24 8.07 -13.27
C ILE A 87 -6.96 6.63 -12.81
N LEU A 88 -7.56 6.21 -11.69
CA LEU A 88 -7.36 4.86 -11.15
C LEU A 88 -7.75 3.79 -12.17
N THR A 89 -8.90 3.97 -12.82
CA THR A 89 -9.41 3.02 -13.83
C THR A 89 -8.49 2.96 -15.05
N ALA A 90 -8.07 4.10 -15.59
CA ALA A 90 -7.21 4.16 -16.77
C ALA A 90 -5.81 3.58 -16.52
N TYR A 91 -5.19 3.89 -15.37
CA TYR A 91 -3.87 3.39 -15.04
C TYR A 91 -3.83 1.90 -14.71
N LEU A 92 -4.92 1.35 -14.19
CA LEU A 92 -5.03 -0.05 -13.82
C LEU A 92 -5.72 -0.91 -14.89
N ALA A 93 -6.13 -0.32 -16.02
CA ALA A 93 -6.68 -1.07 -17.15
C ALA A 93 -5.67 -2.07 -17.74
N PRO A 94 -4.40 -1.71 -18.03
CA PRO A 94 -3.33 -2.69 -18.08
C PRO A 94 -2.91 -3.03 -16.65
N PRO A 95 -3.08 -4.29 -16.19
CA PRO A 95 -2.74 -4.65 -14.82
C PRO A 95 -1.27 -4.40 -14.49
N LEU A 96 -0.99 -3.92 -13.28
CA LEU A 96 0.35 -3.86 -12.73
C LEU A 96 0.77 -5.26 -12.28
N ASN A 97 1.89 -5.75 -12.79
CA ASN A 97 2.51 -6.98 -12.31
C ASN A 97 3.43 -6.65 -11.13
N ILE A 98 3.05 -7.06 -9.94
CA ILE A 98 3.83 -6.84 -8.71
C ILE A 98 4.63 -8.08 -8.39
N ARG A 99 5.93 -7.92 -8.32
CA ARG A 99 6.85 -8.94 -7.81
C ARG A 99 7.01 -8.81 -6.31
N ILE A 100 6.85 -9.90 -5.59
CA ILE A 100 7.09 -10.04 -4.15
C ILE A 100 8.16 -11.13 -3.97
N GLY A 101 9.22 -10.81 -3.21
CA GLY A 101 10.31 -11.76 -2.95
C GLY A 101 11.28 -11.98 -4.12
N GLY A 102 12.19 -12.96 -3.96
CA GLY A 102 13.21 -13.34 -4.94
C GLY A 102 14.37 -12.35 -5.07
N PHE A 103 14.54 -11.45 -4.13
CA PHE A 103 15.72 -10.57 -4.03
C PHE A 103 16.74 -11.22 -3.11
N LYS A 104 18.00 -11.26 -3.52
CA LYS A 104 19.09 -11.93 -2.79
C LYS A 104 20.04 -10.89 -2.18
N PRO A 105 20.63 -11.17 -0.98
CA PRO A 105 21.48 -10.21 -0.27
C PRO A 105 22.71 -9.76 -1.09
N ASN A 106 23.28 -10.67 -1.85
CA ASN A 106 24.54 -10.45 -2.59
C ASN A 106 24.33 -10.17 -4.09
N SER A 107 23.07 -10.04 -4.54
CA SER A 107 22.82 -9.71 -5.95
C SER A 107 22.87 -8.20 -6.17
N PRO A 108 23.46 -7.73 -7.30
CA PRO A 108 23.39 -6.33 -7.67
C PRO A 108 21.92 -5.87 -7.71
N ALA A 109 21.62 -4.81 -7.00
CA ALA A 109 20.29 -4.23 -7.04
C ALA A 109 20.08 -3.49 -8.36
N LYS A 110 19.01 -3.83 -9.09
CA LYS A 110 18.64 -3.13 -10.33
C LYS A 110 17.97 -1.77 -10.05
N PHE A 111 17.50 -1.57 -8.82
CA PHE A 111 16.92 -0.32 -8.33
C PHE A 111 17.07 -0.26 -6.81
N THR A 112 16.80 0.90 -6.25
CA THR A 112 16.68 1.11 -4.80
C THR A 112 15.30 1.60 -4.46
N SER A 113 14.82 1.26 -3.26
CA SER A 113 13.61 1.80 -2.66
C SER A 113 14.03 2.57 -1.41
N ARG A 114 13.74 3.87 -1.38
CA ARG A 114 14.14 4.79 -0.29
C ARG A 114 15.63 4.66 0.08
N GLY A 115 16.48 4.53 -0.94
CA GLY A 115 17.94 4.41 -0.77
C GLY A 115 18.46 3.04 -0.34
N GLN A 116 17.59 2.07 -0.07
CA GLN A 116 17.94 0.71 0.33
C GLN A 116 17.75 -0.28 -0.83
N ARG A 117 18.47 -1.40 -0.79
CA ARG A 117 18.29 -2.47 -1.76
C ARG A 117 16.97 -3.22 -1.52
N PRO A 118 16.34 -3.80 -2.57
CA PRO A 118 15.09 -4.55 -2.41
C PRO A 118 15.17 -5.69 -1.39
N TYR A 119 16.31 -6.39 -1.27
CA TYR A 119 16.50 -7.43 -0.25
C TYR A 119 16.31 -6.88 1.17
N GLU A 120 16.87 -5.71 1.45
CA GLU A 120 16.84 -5.08 2.79
C GLU A 120 15.43 -4.56 3.14
N ARG A 121 14.60 -4.36 2.12
CA ARG A 121 13.27 -3.80 2.28
C ARG A 121 12.13 -4.77 2.04
N MET A 122 12.37 -5.94 1.44
CA MET A 122 11.26 -6.84 1.08
C MET A 122 10.46 -7.36 2.28
N PHE A 123 11.08 -7.36 3.48
CA PHE A 123 10.39 -7.57 4.73
C PHE A 123 11.02 -6.73 5.83
N SER A 124 10.22 -6.04 6.62
CA SER A 124 10.73 -5.15 7.65
C SER A 124 9.73 -4.91 8.78
N ALA A 125 10.25 -4.53 9.93
CA ALA A 125 9.46 -4.03 11.05
C ALA A 125 9.37 -2.50 10.96
N GLN A 126 8.16 -1.96 10.99
CA GLN A 126 7.89 -0.53 10.88
C GLN A 126 6.75 -0.14 11.83
N ASP A 127 7.02 0.76 12.77
CA ASP A 127 6.01 1.33 13.69
C ASP A 127 5.09 0.26 14.35
N GLY A 128 5.67 -0.83 14.87
CA GLY A 128 4.93 -1.92 15.51
C GLY A 128 4.23 -2.88 14.52
N SER A 129 4.48 -2.74 13.24
CA SER A 129 3.92 -3.60 12.19
C SER A 129 5.00 -4.38 11.46
N LEU A 130 4.68 -5.58 10.99
CA LEU A 130 5.48 -6.36 10.06
C LEU A 130 4.97 -6.14 8.64
N VAL A 131 5.87 -5.68 7.77
CA VAL A 131 5.54 -5.21 6.42
C VAL A 131 6.27 -6.02 5.37
N LEU A 132 5.50 -6.63 4.48
CA LEU A 132 5.96 -7.29 3.26
C LEU A 132 5.91 -6.30 2.11
N MET A 133 7.02 -6.17 1.36
CA MET A 133 7.12 -5.27 0.22
C MET A 133 7.13 -6.02 -1.10
N GLY A 134 6.43 -5.43 -2.07
CA GLY A 134 6.54 -5.77 -3.47
C GLY A 134 6.86 -4.53 -4.33
N TRP A 135 7.22 -4.77 -5.58
CA TRP A 135 7.46 -3.72 -6.56
C TRP A 135 6.92 -4.12 -7.92
N PRO A 136 6.46 -3.16 -8.75
CA PRO A 136 6.11 -3.46 -10.13
C PRO A 136 7.25 -4.17 -10.85
N SER A 137 6.96 -5.28 -11.53
CA SER A 137 7.95 -6.09 -12.26
C SER A 137 8.64 -5.30 -13.37
N SER A 138 7.98 -4.27 -13.88
CA SER A 138 8.50 -3.32 -14.87
C SER A 138 9.38 -2.21 -14.29
N THR A 139 9.79 -2.29 -13.01
CA THR A 139 10.59 -1.23 -12.37
C THR A 139 11.89 -0.93 -13.13
N VAL A 140 12.47 -1.91 -13.81
CA VAL A 140 13.61 -1.67 -14.72
C VAL A 140 13.35 -2.30 -16.07
N VAL A 141 13.21 -1.47 -17.10
CA VAL A 141 13.02 -1.87 -18.50
C VAL A 141 14.11 -1.22 -19.35
N ASN A 142 14.87 -2.03 -20.08
CA ASN A 142 15.98 -1.55 -20.94
C ASN A 142 16.98 -0.63 -20.19
N GLY A 143 17.25 -0.92 -18.92
CA GLY A 143 18.15 -0.10 -18.09
C GLY A 143 17.53 1.18 -17.53
N ILE A 144 16.27 1.49 -17.86
CA ILE A 144 15.54 2.64 -17.36
C ILE A 144 14.64 2.21 -16.20
N THR A 145 14.75 2.89 -15.08
CA THR A 145 13.86 2.64 -13.92
C THR A 145 12.48 3.20 -14.21
N GLN A 146 11.51 2.30 -14.34
CA GLN A 146 10.09 2.62 -14.45
C GLN A 146 9.47 2.67 -13.05
N ARG A 147 8.51 3.55 -12.83
CA ARG A 147 7.86 3.74 -11.54
C ARG A 147 6.33 3.79 -11.66
N PRO A 148 5.70 2.76 -12.24
CA PRO A 148 4.29 2.86 -12.62
C PRO A 148 3.34 3.09 -11.44
N LEU A 149 3.67 2.61 -10.23
CA LEU A 149 2.85 2.88 -9.05
C LEU A 149 3.07 4.32 -8.54
N ASP A 150 4.30 4.84 -8.57
CA ASP A 150 4.58 6.25 -8.26
C ASP A 150 3.95 7.18 -9.31
N ASP A 151 4.01 6.81 -10.58
CA ASP A 151 3.40 7.59 -11.68
C ASP A 151 1.87 7.69 -11.51
N LEU A 152 1.20 6.59 -11.15
CA LEU A 152 -0.21 6.60 -10.78
C LEU A 152 -0.48 7.54 -9.60
N ARG A 153 0.31 7.42 -8.51
CA ARG A 153 0.18 8.24 -7.31
C ARG A 153 0.38 9.73 -7.59
N ARG A 154 1.33 10.07 -8.49
CA ARG A 154 1.55 11.45 -8.95
C ARG A 154 0.42 11.94 -9.82
N LYS A 155 -0.13 11.09 -10.68
CA LYS A 155 -1.26 11.45 -11.53
C LYS A 155 -2.50 11.86 -10.72
N MET A 156 -2.67 11.32 -9.52
CA MET A 156 -3.76 11.70 -8.61
C MET A 156 -3.71 13.18 -8.19
N ASN A 157 -2.58 13.87 -8.37
CA ASN A 157 -2.51 15.32 -8.15
C ASN A 157 -3.44 16.11 -9.09
N GLU A 158 -3.80 15.56 -10.25
CA GLU A 158 -4.81 16.16 -11.15
C GLU A 158 -6.21 16.15 -10.55
N ALA A 159 -6.46 15.24 -9.60
CA ALA A 159 -7.69 15.20 -8.81
C ALA A 159 -7.56 15.93 -7.46
N ASN A 160 -6.51 16.73 -7.25
CA ASN A 160 -6.17 17.40 -5.99
C ASN A 160 -6.01 16.43 -4.81
N ILE A 161 -5.49 15.21 -5.07
CA ILE A 161 -5.20 14.17 -4.10
C ILE A 161 -3.71 13.89 -4.14
N LEU A 162 -3.03 14.02 -2.97
CA LEU A 162 -1.61 13.74 -2.84
C LEU A 162 -1.40 12.44 -2.09
N HIS A 163 -0.47 11.62 -2.58
CA HIS A 163 -0.09 10.39 -1.91
C HIS A 163 0.58 10.66 -0.56
N TRP A 164 0.20 9.89 0.47
CA TRP A 164 0.62 10.12 1.86
C TRP A 164 2.14 10.17 2.08
N TYR A 165 2.89 9.40 1.30
CA TYR A 165 4.35 9.36 1.41
C TYR A 165 5.09 10.40 0.55
N HIS A 166 4.38 11.20 -0.26
CA HIS A 166 4.96 12.34 -0.95
C HIS A 166 4.97 13.56 -0.02
N LYS A 167 6.07 13.76 0.72
CA LYS A 167 6.27 14.92 1.60
C LYS A 167 6.73 16.17 0.82
N SER A 168 7.19 15.96 -0.42
CA SER A 168 7.55 16.99 -1.39
C SER A 168 7.07 16.58 -2.78
N TRP A 169 7.07 17.52 -3.73
CA TRP A 169 6.73 17.22 -5.13
C TRP A 169 7.74 16.31 -5.84
N SER A 170 8.95 16.15 -5.29
CA SER A 170 10.01 15.31 -5.84
C SER A 170 10.07 13.91 -5.23
N ASP A 171 9.34 13.65 -4.14
CA ASP A 171 9.38 12.36 -3.47
C ASP A 171 8.86 11.25 -4.38
N VAL A 172 9.45 10.08 -4.25
CA VAL A 172 9.13 8.89 -5.05
C VAL A 172 8.67 7.77 -4.13
N ASP A 173 7.54 7.19 -4.44
CA ASP A 173 7.05 5.99 -3.76
C ASP A 173 6.45 4.99 -4.76
N ASN A 174 7.26 3.99 -5.12
CA ASN A 174 6.88 2.88 -5.99
C ASN A 174 6.70 1.57 -5.21
N ASP A 175 6.59 1.65 -3.89
CA ASP A 175 6.51 0.53 -2.98
C ASP A 175 5.07 0.00 -2.86
N PHE A 176 4.93 -1.32 -2.89
CA PHE A 176 3.68 -2.03 -2.71
C PHE A 176 3.70 -2.73 -1.34
N HIS A 177 3.11 -2.09 -0.33
CA HIS A 177 3.15 -2.50 1.06
C HIS A 177 2.03 -3.46 1.41
N LEU A 178 2.34 -4.56 2.09
CA LEU A 178 1.36 -5.47 2.68
C LEU A 178 1.69 -5.62 4.17
N VAL A 179 0.85 -5.08 5.04
CA VAL A 179 1.01 -5.29 6.48
C VAL A 179 0.46 -6.67 6.83
N VAL A 180 1.32 -7.56 7.32
CA VAL A 180 0.94 -8.95 7.63
C VAL A 180 0.49 -9.13 9.07
N GLY A 181 0.78 -8.19 9.96
CA GLY A 181 0.36 -8.19 11.36
C GLY A 181 1.09 -7.12 12.17
N HIS A 182 0.74 -7.05 13.43
CA HIS A 182 1.39 -6.21 14.44
C HIS A 182 2.21 -7.04 15.39
N TYR A 183 3.14 -6.39 16.10
CA TYR A 183 3.83 -6.97 17.23
C TYR A 183 3.84 -5.99 18.40
N ASP A 184 3.79 -6.53 19.62
CA ASP A 184 3.87 -5.76 20.87
C ASP A 184 4.54 -6.59 21.97
N GLY A 185 5.20 -5.91 22.92
CA GLY A 185 5.83 -6.56 24.07
C GLY A 185 7.00 -7.48 23.71
N VAL A 186 7.60 -7.34 22.51
CA VAL A 186 8.66 -8.22 21.99
C VAL A 186 10.00 -7.50 22.00
N SER A 187 11.08 -8.21 22.37
CA SER A 187 12.43 -7.63 22.32
C SER A 187 12.88 -7.39 20.87
N GLN A 188 13.68 -6.34 20.67
CA GLN A 188 14.23 -5.96 19.36
C GLN A 188 14.95 -7.13 18.68
N ARG A 189 15.72 -7.93 19.44
CA ARG A 189 16.40 -9.12 18.91
C ARG A 189 15.44 -10.14 18.29
N LYS A 190 14.30 -10.42 18.93
CA LYS A 190 13.31 -11.35 18.37
C LYS A 190 12.64 -10.80 17.12
N ILE A 191 12.43 -9.49 17.06
CA ILE A 191 11.89 -8.83 15.87
C ILE A 191 12.87 -8.98 14.71
N GLU A 192 14.17 -8.75 14.95
CA GLU A 192 15.24 -8.93 13.94
C GLU A 192 15.31 -10.40 13.49
N GLU A 193 15.27 -11.37 14.40
CA GLU A 193 15.24 -12.80 14.08
C GLU A 193 14.02 -13.17 13.19
N ALA A 194 12.85 -12.58 13.43
CA ALA A 194 11.66 -12.81 12.63
C ALA A 194 11.80 -12.17 11.23
N VAL A 195 12.31 -10.94 11.16
CA VAL A 195 12.55 -10.22 9.91
C VAL A 195 13.57 -10.97 9.05
N ASP A 196 14.67 -11.44 9.63
CA ASP A 196 15.70 -12.18 8.92
C ASP A 196 15.17 -13.52 8.39
N ALA A 197 14.45 -14.29 9.23
CA ALA A 197 13.86 -15.55 8.80
C ALA A 197 12.87 -15.39 7.65
N ALA A 198 11.96 -14.41 7.74
CA ALA A 198 11.02 -14.10 6.67
C ALA A 198 11.73 -13.59 5.40
N SER A 199 12.78 -12.79 5.53
CA SER A 199 13.58 -12.32 4.40
C SER A 199 14.31 -13.46 3.69
N ILE A 200 14.89 -14.41 4.44
CA ILE A 200 15.51 -15.61 3.85
C ILE A 200 14.47 -16.42 3.08
N TYR A 201 13.32 -16.68 3.68
CA TYR A 201 12.23 -17.40 3.03
C TYR A 201 11.79 -16.70 1.74
N LEU A 202 11.46 -15.41 1.80
CA LEU A 202 11.03 -14.61 0.67
C LEU A 202 12.07 -14.54 -0.47
N SER A 203 13.36 -14.59 -0.14
CA SER A 203 14.43 -14.58 -1.14
C SER A 203 14.40 -15.81 -2.06
N GLN A 204 13.82 -16.92 -1.56
CA GLN A 204 13.74 -18.21 -2.25
C GLN A 204 12.36 -18.48 -2.87
N HIS A 205 11.33 -17.74 -2.44
CA HIS A 205 9.94 -17.94 -2.85
C HIS A 205 9.36 -16.68 -3.54
N PRO A 206 9.87 -16.32 -4.74
CA PRO A 206 9.31 -15.20 -5.48
C PRO A 206 7.93 -15.53 -6.02
N ILE A 207 7.02 -14.56 -5.92
CA ILE A 207 5.73 -14.61 -6.60
C ILE A 207 5.49 -13.36 -7.44
N GLN A 208 4.56 -13.47 -8.36
CA GLN A 208 4.00 -12.33 -9.08
C GLN A 208 2.49 -12.29 -8.86
N VAL A 209 1.97 -11.09 -8.61
CA VAL A 209 0.54 -10.85 -8.49
C VAL A 209 0.13 -9.73 -9.43
N GLU A 210 -1.02 -9.89 -10.06
CA GLU A 210 -1.60 -8.87 -10.92
C GLU A 210 -2.50 -7.95 -10.10
N VAL A 211 -2.39 -6.64 -10.34
CA VAL A 211 -3.23 -5.61 -9.75
C VAL A 211 -3.86 -4.80 -10.88
N GLY A 212 -5.03 -5.22 -11.31
CA GLY A 212 -5.87 -4.49 -12.25
C GLY A 212 -7.04 -3.80 -11.55
N VAL A 213 -7.92 -3.19 -12.33
CA VAL A 213 -9.09 -2.44 -11.83
C VAL A 213 -9.91 -3.28 -10.85
N ASN A 214 -10.21 -4.54 -11.20
CA ASN A 214 -11.07 -5.42 -10.40
C ASN A 214 -10.41 -5.91 -9.08
N GLN A 215 -9.09 -5.76 -8.93
CA GLN A 215 -8.35 -6.09 -7.72
C GLN A 215 -8.26 -4.91 -6.75
N VAL A 216 -8.78 -3.73 -7.13
CA VAL A 216 -8.76 -2.55 -6.27
C VAL A 216 -10.14 -2.32 -5.66
N ALA A 217 -10.14 -2.23 -4.33
CA ALA A 217 -11.32 -1.91 -3.53
C ALA A 217 -11.19 -0.51 -2.92
N ILE A 218 -12.33 0.13 -2.69
CA ILE A 218 -12.43 1.28 -1.80
C ILE A 218 -12.80 0.74 -0.43
N ILE A 219 -12.02 1.14 0.56
CA ILE A 219 -12.26 0.78 1.97
C ILE A 219 -12.31 2.03 2.84
N ALA A 220 -12.97 1.91 3.98
CA ALA A 220 -13.03 2.94 5.00
C ALA A 220 -12.67 2.34 6.37
N ALA A 221 -11.91 3.09 7.17
CA ALA A 221 -11.49 2.69 8.50
C ALA A 221 -11.60 3.85 9.49
N ASP A 222 -11.78 3.52 10.76
CA ASP A 222 -11.84 4.51 11.84
C ASP A 222 -10.45 4.82 12.43
N GLY A 223 -9.45 4.04 12.08
CA GLY A 223 -8.07 4.19 12.52
C GLY A 223 -7.08 4.48 11.38
N PRO A 224 -5.88 4.93 11.71
CA PRO A 224 -4.86 5.26 10.72
C PRO A 224 -4.26 4.02 10.02
N THR A 225 -4.41 2.86 10.62
CA THR A 225 -3.82 1.59 10.15
C THR A 225 -4.59 0.96 8.99
N LEU A 226 -5.79 1.44 8.65
CA LEU A 226 -6.68 0.83 7.64
C LEU A 226 -7.01 -0.66 7.91
N ALA A 227 -6.87 -1.10 9.17
CA ALA A 227 -7.26 -2.44 9.58
C ALA A 227 -7.68 -2.43 11.07
N PRO A 228 -8.87 -2.97 11.40
CA PRO A 228 -9.83 -3.51 10.44
C PRO A 228 -10.49 -2.41 9.59
N ALA A 229 -10.82 -2.74 8.35
CA ALA A 229 -11.47 -1.84 7.43
C ALA A 229 -12.83 -2.36 6.99
N ARG A 230 -13.73 -1.42 6.66
CA ARG A 230 -15.03 -1.71 6.05
C ARG A 230 -14.92 -1.62 4.53
N PHE A 231 -15.34 -2.65 3.83
CA PHE A 231 -15.48 -2.65 2.38
C PHE A 231 -16.59 -1.69 1.93
N ILE A 232 -16.32 -0.85 0.95
CA ILE A 232 -17.28 0.08 0.35
C ILE A 232 -17.70 -0.39 -1.04
N GLY A 233 -16.74 -0.70 -1.90
CA GLY A 233 -16.98 -1.14 -3.27
C GLY A 233 -15.66 -1.48 -3.98
N ARG A 234 -15.78 -1.93 -5.23
CA ARG A 234 -14.62 -2.14 -6.13
C ARG A 234 -14.63 -1.11 -7.24
N LEU A 235 -13.46 -0.88 -7.82
CA LEU A 235 -13.37 -0.08 -9.04
C LEU A 235 -13.95 -0.87 -10.26
N PRO A 236 -14.56 -0.14 -11.22
CA PRO A 236 -14.92 1.26 -11.13
C PRO A 236 -16.10 1.47 -10.18
N ILE A 237 -16.05 2.52 -9.39
CA ILE A 237 -17.10 2.93 -8.44
C ILE A 237 -17.74 4.23 -8.91
N ASP A 238 -19.03 4.46 -8.59
CA ASP A 238 -19.67 5.75 -8.85
C ASP A 238 -18.97 6.83 -7.99
N PRO A 239 -18.48 7.93 -8.59
CA PRO A 239 -17.93 9.04 -7.84
C PRO A 239 -18.86 9.60 -6.76
N ALA A 240 -20.19 9.53 -6.96
CA ALA A 240 -21.17 9.95 -5.98
C ALA A 240 -21.12 9.10 -4.70
N ASP A 241 -20.84 7.80 -4.81
CA ASP A 241 -20.67 6.90 -3.65
C ASP A 241 -19.46 7.31 -2.81
N LEU A 242 -18.37 7.76 -3.46
CA LEU A 242 -17.22 8.29 -2.74
C LEU A 242 -17.55 9.58 -2.00
N ILE A 243 -18.26 10.51 -2.63
CA ILE A 243 -18.65 11.80 -2.03
C ILE A 243 -19.52 11.56 -0.80
N ASN A 244 -20.45 10.61 -0.86
CA ASN A 244 -21.35 10.26 0.23
C ASN A 244 -20.63 9.74 1.49
N LEU A 245 -19.38 9.26 1.37
CA LEU A 245 -18.59 8.83 2.53
C LEU A 245 -18.16 9.99 3.43
N TYR A 246 -18.18 11.22 2.93
CA TYR A 246 -17.77 12.43 3.66
C TYR A 246 -18.96 13.23 4.22
N SER A 247 -20.19 12.76 4.01
CA SER A 247 -21.43 13.42 4.45
C SER A 247 -21.74 13.20 5.93
#